data_45b5698047fd9d19db6714f3e45fcca0
#
_entry.id   45b5698047fd9d19db6714f3e45fcca0
#
_cell.length_a   1.000
_cell.length_b   1.000
_cell.length_c   1.000
_cell.angle_alpha   90.00
_cell.angle_beta   90.00
_cell.angle_gamma   90.00
#
_symmetry.space_group_name_H-M   'P 1'
#
loop_
_entity.id
_entity.type
_entity.pdbx_description
1 polymer ?
#
loop_
_entity_poly.entity_id
_entity_poly.type
_entity_poly.pdbx_seq_one_letter_code
_entity_poly.pdbx_strand_id
1 'polypeptide(L)'
;MASGWRALRRRILTPSMKEANLSVRGFHVKDSAARSMLETIGETFLTGYAYAVEARHPEEAEERLEQLPWQFRGFAYEGAGMGFAVRDGLPFGGHHVSRFLQGKADDHVYMVYVGIGWAMARLPRFRWAKASAAATDPVLRWLVLDGYGFHQAYFHTDRYVHRQYREPDFPWPADGPARYASRAIDQGIGRAIWFVGGADPEMAADLIDAFDESRRADLYSGAGLAATYAGAADEAELRALRRRARNYSPQVAQGGVFAGAARFRAGLVTPHTTLAAGLLCGVTPEQASDLADTSRAEAEATSAEPSGPSGVPAYELWRRRIVSGLSNLETAP
;
A
#
# COMPACT_ATOMS: atom_id res chain seq x y z
N MET A 1 25.58 -3.20 -27.47
CA MET A 1 24.50 -4.20 -27.49
C MET A 1 23.75 -4.30 -26.17
N ALA A 2 24.38 -4.33 -24.99
CA ALA A 2 23.71 -4.40 -23.69
C ALA A 2 22.77 -3.21 -23.36
N SER A 3 23.08 -1.99 -23.84
CA SER A 3 22.23 -0.79 -23.64
C SER A 3 20.90 -0.89 -24.41
N GLY A 4 20.94 -1.38 -25.65
CA GLY A 4 19.73 -1.51 -26.48
C GLY A 4 18.74 -2.55 -25.94
N TRP A 5 19.23 -3.68 -25.36
CA TRP A 5 18.38 -4.69 -24.76
C TRP A 5 17.65 -4.18 -23.50
N ARG A 6 18.32 -3.37 -22.69
CA ARG A 6 17.71 -2.77 -21.49
C ARG A 6 16.60 -1.76 -21.85
N ALA A 7 16.87 -0.91 -22.82
CA ALA A 7 15.85 0.01 -23.35
C ALA A 7 14.65 -0.72 -23.97
N LEU A 8 14.89 -1.82 -24.67
CA LEU A 8 13.82 -2.68 -25.20
C LEU A 8 13.01 -3.33 -24.06
N ARG A 9 13.67 -3.90 -23.05
CA ARG A 9 13.00 -4.47 -21.86
C ARG A 9 12.13 -3.43 -21.17
N ARG A 10 12.65 -2.21 -20.94
CA ARG A 10 11.87 -1.10 -20.39
C ARG A 10 10.63 -0.83 -21.26
N ARG A 11 10.80 -0.70 -22.57
CA ARG A 11 9.70 -0.40 -23.50
C ARG A 11 8.60 -1.47 -23.50
N ILE A 12 8.97 -2.75 -23.39
CA ILE A 12 8.01 -3.87 -23.39
C ILE A 12 7.28 -4.00 -22.06
N LEU A 13 7.99 -3.85 -20.94
CA LEU A 13 7.44 -4.14 -19.61
C LEU A 13 6.77 -2.92 -18.95
N THR A 14 7.19 -1.69 -19.28
CA THR A 14 6.66 -0.49 -18.63
C THR A 14 5.29 -0.12 -19.20
N PRO A 15 4.26 0.05 -18.35
CA PRO A 15 2.98 0.59 -18.75
C PRO A 15 3.11 2.02 -19.33
N SER A 16 2.11 2.47 -20.06
CA SER A 16 2.05 3.86 -20.51
C SER A 16 1.90 4.81 -19.32
N MET A 17 2.59 5.94 -19.33
CA MET A 17 2.40 7.02 -18.35
C MET A 17 0.96 7.53 -18.31
N LYS A 18 0.18 7.37 -19.41
CA LYS A 18 -1.25 7.70 -19.45
C LYS A 18 -2.08 6.93 -18.42
N GLU A 19 -1.59 5.78 -17.94
CA GLU A 19 -2.28 4.98 -16.91
C GLU A 19 -2.34 5.70 -15.55
N ALA A 20 -1.49 6.70 -15.31
CA ALA A 20 -1.55 7.56 -14.14
C ALA A 20 -2.64 8.66 -14.25
N ASN A 21 -3.19 8.91 -15.43
CA ASN A 21 -4.14 9.98 -15.66
C ASN A 21 -5.55 9.59 -15.18
N LEU A 22 -6.13 10.37 -14.27
CA LEU A 22 -7.44 10.11 -13.68
C LEU A 22 -8.56 10.06 -14.72
N SER A 23 -8.52 10.93 -15.74
CA SER A 23 -9.54 10.94 -16.78
C SER A 23 -9.47 9.71 -17.70
N VAL A 24 -8.27 9.17 -17.94
CA VAL A 24 -8.10 7.90 -18.68
C VAL A 24 -8.68 6.73 -17.88
N ARG A 25 -8.57 6.80 -16.56
CA ARG A 25 -9.13 5.79 -15.64
C ARG A 25 -10.63 5.94 -15.40
N GLY A 26 -11.22 7.09 -15.76
CA GLY A 26 -12.61 7.40 -15.43
C GLY A 26 -12.84 7.69 -13.94
N PHE A 27 -11.80 8.13 -13.23
CA PHE A 27 -11.88 8.44 -11.81
C PHE A 27 -12.52 9.81 -11.58
N HIS A 28 -13.09 9.98 -10.38
CA HIS A 28 -13.60 11.28 -9.96
C HIS A 28 -12.47 12.30 -9.87
N VAL A 29 -12.79 13.55 -10.20
CA VAL A 29 -11.87 14.70 -10.10
C VAL A 29 -12.53 15.75 -9.23
N LYS A 30 -12.14 15.84 -7.99
CA LYS A 30 -12.63 16.82 -7.03
C LYS A 30 -12.24 18.24 -7.45
N ASP A 31 -10.96 18.45 -7.72
CA ASP A 31 -10.38 19.71 -8.16
C ASP A 31 -9.05 19.48 -8.90
N SER A 32 -8.46 20.56 -9.44
CA SER A 32 -7.23 20.51 -10.22
C SER A 32 -5.99 20.20 -9.36
N ALA A 33 -5.95 20.59 -8.10
CA ALA A 33 -4.80 20.38 -7.20
C ALA A 33 -4.75 18.91 -6.77
N ALA A 34 -5.88 18.33 -6.35
CA ALA A 34 -6.01 16.92 -6.02
C ALA A 34 -5.68 16.05 -7.23
N ARG A 35 -6.22 16.38 -8.40
CA ARG A 35 -5.88 15.69 -9.66
C ARG A 35 -4.39 15.71 -9.92
N SER A 36 -3.75 16.88 -9.90
CA SER A 36 -2.31 17.02 -10.16
C SER A 36 -1.48 16.19 -9.17
N MET A 37 -1.84 16.19 -7.89
CA MET A 37 -1.17 15.39 -6.85
C MET A 37 -1.27 13.91 -7.14
N LEU A 38 -2.48 13.38 -7.37
CA LEU A 38 -2.70 11.95 -7.60
C LEU A 38 -2.05 11.47 -8.91
N GLU A 39 -2.11 12.26 -9.99
CA GLU A 39 -1.44 11.94 -11.26
C GLU A 39 0.10 11.95 -11.08
N THR A 40 0.68 12.92 -10.37
CA THR A 40 2.12 12.96 -10.04
C THR A 40 2.56 11.73 -9.25
N ILE A 41 1.76 11.27 -8.30
CA ILE A 41 2.00 10.03 -7.54
C ILE A 41 2.07 8.83 -8.50
N GLY A 42 1.07 8.68 -9.37
CA GLY A 42 1.04 7.61 -10.35
C GLY A 42 2.22 7.64 -11.33
N GLU A 43 2.59 8.82 -11.83
CA GLU A 43 3.75 9.02 -12.71
C GLU A 43 5.07 8.68 -12.00
N THR A 44 5.20 9.05 -10.73
CA THR A 44 6.39 8.74 -9.92
C THR A 44 6.51 7.24 -9.68
N PHE A 45 5.40 6.56 -9.37
CA PHE A 45 5.35 5.10 -9.28
C PHE A 45 5.81 4.44 -10.59
N LEU A 46 5.27 4.85 -11.73
CA LEU A 46 5.63 4.30 -13.04
C LEU A 46 7.09 4.61 -13.40
N THR A 47 7.63 5.74 -12.95
CA THR A 47 9.04 6.11 -13.13
C THR A 47 9.93 5.16 -12.33
N GLY A 48 9.61 4.88 -11.07
CA GLY A 48 10.34 3.91 -10.24
C GLY A 48 10.30 2.51 -10.85
N TYR A 49 9.12 2.08 -11.32
CA TYR A 49 8.97 0.82 -12.06
C TYR A 49 9.90 0.76 -13.28
N ALA A 50 9.91 1.81 -14.10
CA ALA A 50 10.74 1.87 -15.29
C ALA A 50 12.24 1.79 -14.96
N TYR A 51 12.69 2.45 -13.87
CA TYR A 51 14.07 2.38 -13.41
C TYR A 51 14.46 0.96 -13.02
N ALA A 52 13.64 0.27 -12.22
CA ALA A 52 13.87 -1.11 -11.83
C ALA A 52 13.91 -2.08 -13.02
N VAL A 53 13.01 -1.92 -13.96
CA VAL A 53 12.96 -2.77 -15.16
C VAL A 53 14.17 -2.55 -16.05
N GLU A 54 14.71 -1.31 -16.16
CA GLU A 54 15.86 -0.97 -16.99
C GLU A 54 17.19 -1.32 -16.33
N ALA A 55 17.32 -1.16 -15.01
CA ALA A 55 18.56 -1.32 -14.27
C ALA A 55 19.23 -2.69 -14.48
N ARG A 56 20.56 -2.72 -14.39
CA ARG A 56 21.35 -3.97 -14.37
C ARG A 56 21.15 -4.69 -13.05
N HIS A 57 21.25 -3.95 -11.98
CA HIS A 57 21.14 -4.40 -10.60
C HIS A 57 20.41 -3.34 -9.76
N PRO A 58 19.89 -3.69 -8.57
CA PRO A 58 19.06 -2.78 -7.78
C PRO A 58 19.72 -1.44 -7.42
N GLU A 59 21.00 -1.42 -7.15
CA GLU A 59 21.75 -0.22 -6.76
C GLU A 59 21.74 0.85 -7.86
N GLU A 60 21.80 0.44 -9.15
CA GLU A 60 21.67 1.38 -10.29
C GLU A 60 20.27 2.03 -10.32
N ALA A 61 19.23 1.32 -9.89
CA ALA A 61 17.91 1.91 -9.75
C ALA A 61 17.83 2.85 -8.55
N GLU A 62 18.38 2.47 -7.39
CA GLU A 62 18.39 3.28 -6.18
C GLU A 62 19.05 4.64 -6.40
N GLU A 63 20.19 4.69 -7.09
CA GLU A 63 20.86 5.94 -7.44
C GLU A 63 19.91 6.92 -8.17
N ARG A 64 19.04 6.39 -9.04
CA ARG A 64 18.07 7.21 -9.79
C ARG A 64 16.84 7.54 -8.95
N LEU A 65 16.37 6.63 -8.09
CA LEU A 65 15.25 6.86 -7.18
C LEU A 65 15.55 8.00 -6.21
N GLU A 66 16.78 8.07 -5.70
CA GLU A 66 17.21 9.11 -4.77
C GLU A 66 17.28 10.52 -5.40
N GLN A 67 17.29 10.63 -6.72
CA GLN A 67 17.24 11.91 -7.44
C GLN A 67 15.81 12.45 -7.61
N LEU A 68 14.80 11.63 -7.34
CA LEU A 68 13.40 12.05 -7.43
C LEU A 68 13.02 12.98 -6.25
N PRO A 69 12.00 13.84 -6.42
CA PRO A 69 11.51 14.69 -5.34
C PRO A 69 11.21 13.86 -4.09
N TRP A 70 11.80 14.21 -2.96
CA TRP A 70 11.85 13.40 -1.75
C TRP A 70 10.45 13.00 -1.25
N GLN A 71 9.45 13.90 -1.34
CA GLN A 71 8.08 13.65 -0.90
C GLN A 71 7.39 12.52 -1.67
N PHE A 72 7.86 12.19 -2.86
CA PHE A 72 7.29 11.15 -3.72
C PHE A 72 8.14 9.87 -3.80
N ARG A 73 9.34 9.84 -3.19
CA ARG A 73 10.25 8.69 -3.28
C ARG A 73 9.62 7.38 -2.84
N GLY A 74 8.81 7.38 -1.78
CA GLY A 74 8.13 6.17 -1.34
C GLY A 74 7.30 5.50 -2.44
N PHE A 75 6.60 6.27 -3.26
CA PHE A 75 5.84 5.74 -4.42
C PHE A 75 6.79 5.23 -5.52
N ALA A 76 7.94 5.87 -5.71
CA ALA A 76 8.94 5.37 -6.65
C ALA A 76 9.55 4.05 -6.19
N TYR A 77 9.81 3.87 -4.89
CA TYR A 77 10.28 2.60 -4.31
C TYR A 77 9.21 1.50 -4.41
N GLU A 78 7.92 1.84 -4.25
CA GLU A 78 6.80 0.91 -4.50
C GLU A 78 6.80 0.43 -5.96
N GLY A 79 6.91 1.37 -6.91
CA GLY A 79 7.01 1.06 -8.33
C GLY A 79 8.25 0.22 -8.67
N ALA A 80 9.41 0.55 -8.07
CA ALA A 80 10.63 -0.23 -8.25
C ALA A 80 10.49 -1.66 -7.68
N GLY A 81 9.86 -1.81 -6.50
CA GLY A 81 9.52 -3.11 -5.93
C GLY A 81 8.69 -3.97 -6.89
N MET A 82 7.66 -3.37 -7.51
CA MET A 82 6.88 -4.02 -8.56
C MET A 82 7.77 -4.43 -9.76
N GLY A 83 8.65 -3.52 -10.24
CA GLY A 83 9.51 -3.78 -11.40
C GLY A 83 10.48 -4.94 -11.17
N PHE A 84 11.10 -4.99 -10.00
CA PHE A 84 12.00 -6.09 -9.63
C PHE A 84 11.22 -7.40 -9.40
N ALA A 85 10.05 -7.37 -8.77
CA ALA A 85 9.23 -8.56 -8.58
C ALA A 85 8.72 -9.13 -9.93
N VAL A 86 8.36 -8.28 -10.90
CA VAL A 86 8.06 -8.73 -12.27
C VAL A 86 9.26 -9.42 -12.88
N ARG A 87 10.46 -8.84 -12.78
CA ARG A 87 11.69 -9.46 -13.29
C ARG A 87 11.98 -10.80 -12.64
N ASP A 88 11.85 -10.89 -11.33
CA ASP A 88 12.06 -12.14 -10.58
C ASP A 88 11.06 -13.22 -10.96
N GLY A 89 9.80 -12.85 -11.25
CA GLY A 89 8.75 -13.73 -11.71
C GLY A 89 8.91 -14.23 -13.15
N LEU A 90 9.73 -13.58 -13.99
CA LEU A 90 9.97 -14.02 -15.38
C LEU A 90 10.82 -15.30 -15.46
N PRO A 91 10.80 -16.03 -16.61
CA PRO A 91 11.77 -17.07 -16.87
C PRO A 91 13.20 -16.53 -16.74
N PHE A 92 14.08 -17.27 -16.08
CA PHE A 92 15.47 -16.85 -15.81
C PHE A 92 15.59 -15.58 -14.95
N GLY A 93 14.52 -15.19 -14.23
CA GLY A 93 14.56 -14.10 -13.26
C GLY A 93 15.53 -14.40 -12.11
N GLY A 94 15.99 -13.33 -11.45
CA GLY A 94 16.98 -13.43 -10.36
C GLY A 94 16.34 -13.31 -8.97
N HIS A 95 17.08 -12.64 -8.09
CA HIS A 95 16.68 -12.31 -6.72
C HIS A 95 16.80 -10.80 -6.51
N HIS A 96 16.22 -10.02 -7.46
CA HIS A 96 16.39 -8.56 -7.48
C HIS A 96 15.70 -7.89 -6.29
N VAL A 97 14.49 -8.36 -5.91
CA VAL A 97 13.78 -7.80 -4.74
C VAL A 97 14.55 -8.05 -3.45
N SER A 98 15.07 -9.28 -3.24
CA SER A 98 15.87 -9.59 -2.04
C SER A 98 17.11 -8.73 -1.96
N ARG A 99 17.80 -8.49 -3.08
CA ARG A 99 18.98 -7.61 -3.13
C ARG A 99 18.59 -6.14 -2.95
N PHE A 100 17.47 -5.71 -3.50
CA PHE A 100 16.94 -4.36 -3.34
C PHE A 100 16.66 -4.05 -1.86
N LEU A 101 16.04 -4.98 -1.13
CA LEU A 101 15.79 -4.86 0.30
C LEU A 101 17.05 -4.92 1.19
N GLN A 102 18.23 -5.22 0.63
CA GLN A 102 19.52 -5.11 1.33
C GLN A 102 20.14 -3.73 1.21
N GLY A 103 19.61 -2.84 0.37
CA GLY A 103 20.02 -1.47 0.16
C GLY A 103 19.09 -0.48 0.86
N LYS A 104 18.99 0.73 0.30
CA LYS A 104 18.11 1.81 0.81
C LYS A 104 16.63 1.45 0.79
N ALA A 105 16.24 0.46 -0.01
CA ALA A 105 14.86 -0.02 -0.06
C ALA A 105 14.39 -0.67 1.24
N ASP A 106 15.28 -1.00 2.19
CA ASP A 106 14.89 -1.45 3.54
C ASP A 106 14.12 -0.36 4.30
N ASP A 107 14.51 0.90 4.16
CA ASP A 107 13.76 2.04 4.73
C ASP A 107 12.35 2.16 4.14
N HIS A 108 12.13 1.60 2.94
CA HIS A 108 10.87 1.58 2.20
C HIS A 108 10.20 0.20 2.17
N VAL A 109 10.54 -0.70 3.09
CA VAL A 109 10.10 -2.10 3.06
C VAL A 109 8.59 -2.26 2.89
N TYR A 110 7.78 -1.45 3.56
CA TYR A 110 6.31 -1.48 3.43
C TYR A 110 5.87 -1.23 1.98
N MET A 111 6.45 -0.22 1.32
CA MET A 111 6.14 0.14 -0.06
C MET A 111 6.63 -0.93 -1.05
N VAL A 112 7.80 -1.52 -0.81
CA VAL A 112 8.34 -2.61 -1.65
C VAL A 112 7.44 -3.84 -1.59
N TYR A 113 6.95 -4.22 -0.41
CA TYR A 113 6.03 -5.36 -0.27
C TYR A 113 4.71 -5.11 -0.99
N VAL A 114 4.17 -3.90 -0.92
CA VAL A 114 3.00 -3.50 -1.71
C VAL A 114 3.30 -3.61 -3.21
N GLY A 115 4.47 -3.15 -3.66
CA GLY A 115 4.94 -3.29 -5.04
C GLY A 115 5.00 -4.73 -5.55
N ILE A 116 5.39 -5.69 -4.69
CA ILE A 116 5.34 -7.12 -5.03
C ILE A 116 3.89 -7.54 -5.34
N GLY A 117 2.91 -7.06 -4.60
CA GLY A 117 1.50 -7.34 -4.84
C GLY A 117 1.00 -6.83 -6.20
N TRP A 118 1.45 -5.65 -6.61
CA TRP A 118 1.18 -5.13 -7.95
C TRP A 118 1.75 -6.04 -9.04
N ALA A 119 2.95 -6.59 -8.83
CA ALA A 119 3.56 -7.54 -9.77
C ALA A 119 2.75 -8.84 -9.86
N MET A 120 2.27 -9.37 -8.72
CA MET A 120 1.41 -10.56 -8.70
C MET A 120 0.12 -10.34 -9.51
N ALA A 121 -0.50 -9.16 -9.42
CA ALA A 121 -1.72 -8.85 -10.17
C ALA A 121 -1.52 -8.85 -11.69
N ARG A 122 -0.28 -8.70 -12.17
CA ARG A 122 0.08 -8.70 -13.60
C ARG A 122 0.67 -10.01 -14.09
N LEU A 123 1.17 -10.84 -13.20
CA LEU A 123 1.79 -12.12 -13.54
C LEU A 123 0.77 -13.27 -13.46
N PRO A 124 0.91 -14.29 -14.30
CA PRO A 124 0.08 -15.49 -14.17
C PRO A 124 0.37 -16.20 -12.85
N ARG A 125 -0.65 -16.83 -12.24
CA ARG A 125 -0.61 -17.40 -10.89
C ARG A 125 0.56 -18.34 -10.63
N PHE A 126 0.94 -19.15 -11.62
CA PHE A 126 2.08 -20.06 -11.49
C PHE A 126 3.45 -19.36 -11.31
N ARG A 127 3.50 -18.04 -11.47
CA ARG A 127 4.67 -17.19 -11.22
C ARG A 127 4.66 -16.50 -9.85
N TRP A 128 3.53 -16.51 -9.15
CA TRP A 128 3.36 -15.76 -7.92
C TRP A 128 4.36 -16.15 -6.83
N ALA A 129 4.53 -17.45 -6.58
CA ALA A 129 5.50 -17.92 -5.58
C ALA A 129 6.92 -17.38 -5.83
N LYS A 130 7.32 -17.28 -7.10
CA LYS A 130 8.64 -16.74 -7.46
C LYS A 130 8.70 -15.22 -7.34
N ALA A 131 7.66 -14.50 -7.78
CA ALA A 131 7.59 -13.04 -7.69
C ALA A 131 7.55 -12.55 -6.24
N SER A 132 6.92 -13.30 -5.34
CA SER A 132 6.78 -12.97 -3.91
C SER A 132 7.82 -13.65 -3.00
N ALA A 133 8.80 -14.35 -3.56
CA ALA A 133 9.78 -15.12 -2.77
C ALA A 133 10.60 -14.27 -1.78
N ALA A 134 10.77 -12.98 -2.06
CA ALA A 134 11.46 -12.04 -1.18
C ALA A 134 10.59 -11.53 -0.01
N ALA A 135 9.29 -11.74 -0.05
CA ALA A 135 8.36 -11.34 1.02
C ALA A 135 8.36 -12.38 2.15
N THR A 136 9.50 -12.50 2.84
CA THR A 136 9.76 -13.54 3.86
C THR A 136 9.29 -13.16 5.26
N ASP A 137 9.08 -11.87 5.52
CA ASP A 137 8.58 -11.38 6.82
C ASP A 137 7.13 -11.88 7.05
N PRO A 138 6.87 -12.61 8.14
CA PRO A 138 5.58 -13.26 8.38
C PRO A 138 4.43 -12.28 8.62
N VAL A 139 4.74 -11.06 9.05
CA VAL A 139 3.75 -9.99 9.28
C VAL A 139 3.59 -9.16 8.01
N LEU A 140 4.69 -8.62 7.48
CA LEU A 140 4.63 -7.68 6.34
C LEU A 140 4.20 -8.31 5.03
N ARG A 141 4.34 -9.63 4.85
CA ARG A 141 3.93 -10.31 3.62
C ARG A 141 2.44 -10.11 3.28
N TRP A 142 1.59 -9.77 4.25
CA TRP A 142 0.19 -9.45 4.00
C TRP A 142 0.00 -8.15 3.23
N LEU A 143 1.00 -7.24 3.25
CA LEU A 143 1.04 -6.04 2.42
C LEU A 143 1.13 -6.37 0.92
N VAL A 144 1.62 -7.58 0.58
CA VAL A 144 1.59 -8.07 -0.81
C VAL A 144 0.15 -8.19 -1.31
N LEU A 145 -0.77 -8.68 -0.46
CA LEU A 145 -2.19 -8.77 -0.80
C LEU A 145 -2.88 -7.40 -0.81
N ASP A 146 -2.47 -6.47 0.04
CA ASP A 146 -2.89 -5.08 -0.04
C ASP A 146 -2.51 -4.49 -1.41
N GLY A 147 -1.26 -4.64 -1.85
CA GLY A 147 -0.81 -4.21 -3.17
C GLY A 147 -1.57 -4.87 -4.33
N TYR A 148 -1.88 -6.16 -4.21
CA TYR A 148 -2.72 -6.86 -5.17
C TYR A 148 -4.13 -6.25 -5.24
N GLY A 149 -4.75 -6.01 -4.09
CA GLY A 149 -6.08 -5.40 -3.99
C GLY A 149 -6.12 -3.99 -4.58
N PHE A 150 -5.10 -3.18 -4.29
CA PHE A 150 -4.97 -1.85 -4.87
C PHE A 150 -4.91 -1.92 -6.40
N HIS A 151 -4.02 -2.73 -6.96
CA HIS A 151 -3.90 -2.88 -8.42
C HIS A 151 -5.24 -3.29 -9.04
N GLN A 152 -5.91 -4.26 -8.46
CA GLN A 152 -7.19 -4.76 -8.99
C GLN A 152 -8.27 -3.67 -8.96
N ALA A 153 -8.41 -2.93 -7.88
CA ALA A 153 -9.40 -1.86 -7.78
C ALA A 153 -9.05 -0.67 -8.68
N TYR A 154 -7.78 -0.35 -8.84
CA TYR A 154 -7.31 0.75 -9.69
C TYR A 154 -7.50 0.45 -11.19
N PHE A 155 -7.14 -0.75 -11.66
CA PHE A 155 -7.18 -1.11 -13.07
C PHE A 155 -8.47 -1.81 -13.51
N HIS A 156 -9.20 -2.42 -12.59
CA HIS A 156 -10.45 -3.13 -12.82
C HIS A 156 -11.56 -2.59 -11.91
N THR A 157 -11.69 -1.25 -11.85
CA THR A 157 -12.57 -0.50 -10.95
C THR A 157 -14.01 -0.98 -11.03
N ASP A 158 -14.56 -1.18 -12.25
CA ASP A 158 -15.91 -1.70 -12.41
C ASP A 158 -16.10 -3.05 -11.69
N ARG A 159 -15.13 -3.94 -11.79
CA ARG A 159 -15.23 -5.27 -11.17
C ARG A 159 -15.06 -5.23 -9.65
N TYR A 160 -14.02 -4.54 -9.16
CA TYR A 160 -13.63 -4.62 -7.75
C TYR A 160 -14.24 -3.55 -6.87
N VAL A 161 -14.58 -2.37 -7.42
CA VAL A 161 -15.22 -1.29 -6.66
C VAL A 161 -16.74 -1.29 -6.91
N HIS A 162 -17.20 -1.18 -8.17
CA HIS A 162 -18.62 -1.05 -8.43
C HIS A 162 -19.40 -2.36 -8.29
N ARG A 163 -18.89 -3.47 -8.83
CA ARG A 163 -19.49 -4.81 -8.68
C ARG A 163 -18.99 -5.58 -7.46
N GLN A 164 -18.06 -5.01 -6.68
CA GLN A 164 -17.58 -5.49 -5.38
C GLN A 164 -17.10 -6.96 -5.39
N TYR A 165 -16.52 -7.38 -6.52
CA TYR A 165 -16.07 -8.76 -6.68
C TYR A 165 -15.09 -9.16 -5.57
N ARG A 166 -15.28 -10.37 -5.05
CA ARG A 166 -14.42 -11.03 -4.07
C ARG A 166 -14.12 -12.43 -4.56
N GLU A 167 -12.86 -12.83 -4.55
CA GLU A 167 -12.48 -14.21 -4.86
C GLU A 167 -12.65 -15.07 -3.60
N PRO A 168 -13.53 -16.10 -3.61
CA PRO A 168 -13.84 -16.86 -2.39
C PRO A 168 -12.65 -17.67 -1.88
N ASP A 169 -11.88 -18.28 -2.78
CA ASP A 169 -10.75 -19.15 -2.48
C ASP A 169 -9.46 -18.56 -3.10
N PHE A 170 -9.01 -17.42 -2.56
CA PHE A 170 -7.82 -16.76 -3.07
C PHE A 170 -6.58 -17.63 -2.84
N PRO A 171 -5.85 -18.04 -3.90
CA PRO A 171 -4.70 -18.93 -3.80
C PRO A 171 -3.47 -18.19 -3.32
N TRP A 172 -3.37 -17.95 -2.01
CA TRP A 172 -2.24 -17.30 -1.40
C TRP A 172 -1.01 -18.21 -1.40
N PRO A 173 0.14 -17.79 -2.00
CA PRO A 173 1.31 -18.64 -2.16
C PRO A 173 2.19 -18.77 -0.91
N ALA A 174 1.75 -18.24 0.25
CA ALA A 174 2.47 -18.29 1.51
C ALA A 174 1.67 -19.02 2.59
N ASP A 175 2.35 -19.50 3.63
CA ASP A 175 1.70 -20.09 4.79
C ASP A 175 0.86 -19.03 5.53
N GLY A 176 -0.28 -19.45 6.04
CA GLY A 176 -1.18 -18.60 6.81
C GLY A 176 -2.66 -18.93 6.55
N PRO A 177 -3.57 -18.33 7.32
CA PRO A 177 -4.99 -18.58 7.17
C PRO A 177 -5.51 -17.96 5.86
N ALA A 178 -5.72 -18.78 4.84
CA ALA A 178 -6.18 -18.34 3.51
C ALA A 178 -7.44 -17.48 3.57
N ARG A 179 -8.31 -17.71 4.57
CA ARG A 179 -9.53 -16.91 4.80
C ARG A 179 -9.24 -15.43 5.12
N TYR A 180 -8.04 -15.11 5.63
CA TYR A 180 -7.66 -13.73 5.90
C TYR A 180 -7.23 -12.97 4.63
N ALA A 181 -6.86 -13.65 3.56
CA ALA A 181 -6.39 -13.05 2.32
C ALA A 181 -7.36 -11.96 1.79
N SER A 182 -8.66 -12.24 1.83
CA SER A 182 -9.68 -11.28 1.36
C SER A 182 -9.71 -9.98 2.17
N ARG A 183 -9.38 -10.01 3.46
CA ARG A 183 -9.34 -8.81 4.30
C ARG A 183 -8.15 -7.92 3.95
N ALA A 184 -6.96 -8.51 3.74
CA ALA A 184 -5.79 -7.77 3.28
C ALA A 184 -6.01 -7.19 1.87
N ILE A 185 -6.69 -7.92 0.98
CA ILE A 185 -7.10 -7.42 -0.34
C ILE A 185 -8.08 -6.26 -0.22
N ASP A 186 -9.06 -6.33 0.68
CA ASP A 186 -10.03 -5.25 0.94
C ASP A 186 -9.35 -3.98 1.45
N GLN A 187 -8.31 -4.08 2.29
CA GLN A 187 -7.50 -2.93 2.68
C GLN A 187 -6.87 -2.24 1.45
N GLY A 188 -6.30 -3.02 0.52
CA GLY A 188 -5.75 -2.49 -0.73
C GLY A 188 -6.82 -1.85 -1.63
N ILE A 189 -8.02 -2.46 -1.72
CA ILE A 189 -9.17 -1.87 -2.42
C ILE A 189 -9.55 -0.52 -1.80
N GLY A 190 -9.59 -0.42 -0.46
CA GLY A 190 -9.86 0.82 0.26
C GLY A 190 -8.84 1.93 -0.05
N ARG A 191 -7.55 1.58 -0.15
CA ARG A 191 -6.50 2.50 -0.60
C ARG A 191 -6.78 3.00 -2.03
N ALA A 192 -7.15 2.11 -2.95
CA ALA A 192 -7.47 2.48 -4.32
C ALA A 192 -8.73 3.35 -4.42
N ILE A 193 -9.74 3.14 -3.57
CA ILE A 193 -10.96 3.94 -3.52
C ILE A 193 -10.65 5.42 -3.27
N TRP A 194 -9.61 5.76 -2.48
CA TRP A 194 -9.16 7.13 -2.32
C TRP A 194 -8.76 7.78 -3.66
N PHE A 195 -8.08 7.03 -4.54
CA PHE A 195 -7.71 7.49 -5.89
C PHE A 195 -8.92 7.52 -6.83
N VAL A 196 -9.77 6.48 -6.79
CA VAL A 196 -11.00 6.40 -7.60
C VAL A 196 -11.95 7.56 -7.27
N GLY A 197 -12.05 7.92 -5.98
CA GLY A 197 -12.81 9.06 -5.49
C GLY A 197 -12.10 10.41 -5.65
N GLY A 198 -10.92 10.48 -6.31
CA GLY A 198 -10.23 11.74 -6.56
C GLY A 198 -9.78 12.48 -5.29
N ALA A 199 -9.50 11.75 -4.21
CA ALA A 199 -9.23 12.25 -2.87
C ALA A 199 -10.38 13.07 -2.25
N ASP A 200 -11.61 12.86 -2.71
CA ASP A 200 -12.82 13.39 -2.11
C ASP A 200 -13.31 12.43 -1.00
N PRO A 201 -13.36 12.86 0.27
CA PRO A 201 -13.74 12.01 1.39
C PRO A 201 -15.21 11.56 1.34
N GLU A 202 -16.11 12.40 0.78
CA GLU A 202 -17.52 12.06 0.65
C GLU A 202 -17.70 10.97 -0.43
N MET A 203 -17.07 11.14 -1.60
CA MET A 203 -17.08 10.16 -2.67
C MET A 203 -16.43 8.83 -2.22
N ALA A 204 -15.30 8.90 -1.55
CA ALA A 204 -14.61 7.70 -1.03
C ALA A 204 -15.48 6.94 -0.03
N ALA A 205 -16.14 7.66 0.90
CA ALA A 205 -17.04 7.07 1.87
C ALA A 205 -18.30 6.48 1.21
N ASP A 206 -18.90 7.15 0.24
CA ASP A 206 -20.06 6.63 -0.51
C ASP A 206 -19.72 5.32 -1.23
N LEU A 207 -18.54 5.24 -1.85
CA LEU A 207 -18.06 4.03 -2.48
C LEU A 207 -17.86 2.89 -1.46
N ILE A 208 -17.29 3.18 -0.28
CA ILE A 208 -17.07 2.19 0.78
C ILE A 208 -18.40 1.75 1.39
N ASP A 209 -19.31 2.67 1.67
CA ASP A 209 -20.61 2.39 2.30
C ASP A 209 -21.53 1.55 1.40
N ALA A 210 -21.25 1.50 0.09
CA ALA A 210 -21.95 0.59 -0.84
C ALA A 210 -21.55 -0.88 -0.68
N PHE A 211 -20.38 -1.17 -0.06
CA PHE A 211 -19.94 -2.54 0.18
C PHE A 211 -20.71 -3.21 1.33
N ASP A 212 -20.68 -4.55 1.34
CA ASP A 212 -21.15 -5.33 2.49
C ASP A 212 -20.47 -4.87 3.78
N GLU A 213 -21.23 -4.80 4.87
CA GLU A 213 -20.77 -4.29 6.15
C GLU A 213 -19.51 -5.01 6.66
N SER A 214 -19.41 -6.32 6.42
CA SER A 214 -18.27 -7.17 6.83
C SER A 214 -16.93 -6.76 6.18
N ARG A 215 -16.96 -5.97 5.11
CA ARG A 215 -15.78 -5.51 4.36
C ARG A 215 -15.34 -4.11 4.74
N ARG A 216 -16.27 -3.27 5.22
CA ARG A 216 -16.07 -1.82 5.40
C ARG A 216 -14.92 -1.49 6.34
N ALA A 217 -14.72 -2.28 7.40
CA ALA A 217 -13.62 -2.07 8.35
C ALA A 217 -12.23 -2.07 7.65
N ASP A 218 -11.99 -3.03 6.77
CA ASP A 218 -10.74 -3.14 6.03
C ASP A 218 -10.61 -2.07 4.94
N LEU A 219 -11.73 -1.76 4.26
CA LEU A 219 -11.80 -0.67 3.25
C LEU A 219 -11.52 0.70 3.88
N TYR A 220 -12.12 1.03 5.02
CA TYR A 220 -11.86 2.28 5.74
C TYR A 220 -10.42 2.36 6.27
N SER A 221 -9.82 1.25 6.71
CA SER A 221 -8.41 1.20 7.05
C SER A 221 -7.53 1.58 5.84
N GLY A 222 -7.83 1.01 4.68
CA GLY A 222 -7.16 1.36 3.43
C GLY A 222 -7.32 2.83 3.04
N ALA A 223 -8.54 3.37 3.14
CA ALA A 223 -8.80 4.79 2.85
C ALA A 223 -8.04 5.72 3.80
N GLY A 224 -7.98 5.42 5.09
CA GLY A 224 -7.22 6.18 6.09
C GLY A 224 -5.72 6.16 5.80
N LEU A 225 -5.18 4.99 5.40
CA LEU A 225 -3.79 4.85 4.98
C LEU A 225 -3.52 5.74 3.74
N ALA A 226 -4.36 5.68 2.71
CA ALA A 226 -4.16 6.45 1.49
C ALA A 226 -4.32 7.95 1.74
N ALA A 227 -5.33 8.40 2.49
CA ALA A 227 -5.52 9.79 2.85
C ALA A 227 -4.30 10.38 3.58
N THR A 228 -3.65 9.60 4.45
CA THR A 228 -2.46 10.03 5.20
C THR A 228 -1.19 9.98 4.34
N TYR A 229 -1.00 8.94 3.53
CA TYR A 229 0.24 8.73 2.77
C TYR A 229 0.27 9.52 1.45
N ALA A 230 -0.82 9.47 0.66
CA ALA A 230 -0.90 10.12 -0.65
C ALA A 230 -1.32 11.59 -0.55
N GLY A 231 -2.10 11.95 0.43
CA GLY A 231 -2.57 13.31 0.61
C GLY A 231 -3.70 13.70 -0.34
N ALA A 232 -3.58 14.90 -0.91
CA ALA A 232 -4.57 15.53 -1.78
C ALA A 232 -5.90 15.91 -1.07
N ALA A 233 -5.89 16.01 0.25
CA ALA A 233 -7.02 16.48 1.07
C ALA A 233 -6.55 17.53 2.06
N ASP A 234 -7.41 18.51 2.34
CA ASP A 234 -7.18 19.51 3.36
C ASP A 234 -7.68 19.07 4.75
N GLU A 235 -7.56 19.95 5.75
CA GLU A 235 -7.97 19.68 7.13
C GLU A 235 -9.47 19.36 7.23
N ALA A 236 -10.33 20.14 6.53
CA ALA A 236 -11.79 19.96 6.59
C ALA A 236 -12.20 18.62 5.96
N GLU A 237 -11.55 18.24 4.89
CA GLU A 237 -11.74 16.97 4.18
C GLU A 237 -11.26 15.76 4.99
N LEU A 238 -10.10 15.85 5.65
CA LEU A 238 -9.63 14.79 6.57
C LEU A 238 -10.62 14.61 7.74
N ARG A 239 -11.12 15.70 8.32
CA ARG A 239 -12.17 15.65 9.35
C ARG A 239 -13.48 15.06 8.80
N ALA A 240 -13.83 15.33 7.54
CA ALA A 240 -14.99 14.75 6.89
C ALA A 240 -14.83 13.22 6.75
N LEU A 241 -13.67 12.73 6.29
CA LEU A 241 -13.40 11.30 6.23
C LEU A 241 -13.62 10.60 7.58
N ARG A 242 -13.07 11.18 8.67
CA ARG A 242 -13.23 10.65 10.04
C ARG A 242 -14.71 10.62 10.45
N ARG A 243 -15.48 11.69 10.18
CA ARG A 243 -16.92 11.73 10.48
C ARG A 243 -17.71 10.71 9.69
N ARG A 244 -17.43 10.58 8.37
CA ARG A 244 -18.12 9.64 7.47
C ARG A 244 -17.86 8.19 7.85
N ALA A 245 -16.66 7.88 8.31
CA ALA A 245 -16.31 6.54 8.76
C ALA A 245 -17.11 6.06 9.98
N ARG A 246 -17.68 6.96 10.80
CA ARG A 246 -18.53 6.62 11.96
C ARG A 246 -17.88 5.56 12.87
N ASN A 247 -18.49 4.38 12.96
CA ASN A 247 -18.00 3.26 13.76
C ASN A 247 -16.67 2.67 13.24
N TYR A 248 -16.25 3.01 12.01
CA TYR A 248 -14.98 2.61 11.41
C TYR A 248 -13.87 3.66 11.57
N SER A 249 -14.09 4.76 12.33
CA SER A 249 -13.05 5.74 12.63
C SER A 249 -11.79 5.13 13.24
N PRO A 250 -11.86 4.10 14.14
CA PRO A 250 -10.67 3.43 14.64
C PRO A 250 -9.86 2.72 13.53
N GLN A 251 -10.51 2.21 12.49
CA GLN A 251 -9.85 1.57 11.35
C GLN A 251 -9.19 2.61 10.43
N VAL A 252 -9.86 3.76 10.21
CA VAL A 252 -9.23 4.91 9.51
C VAL A 252 -7.96 5.34 10.24
N ALA A 253 -8.01 5.48 11.58
CA ALA A 253 -6.87 5.84 12.41
C ALA A 253 -5.75 4.78 12.31
N GLN A 254 -6.09 3.49 12.37
CA GLN A 254 -5.13 2.40 12.23
C GLN A 254 -4.40 2.46 10.88
N GLY A 255 -5.12 2.73 9.78
CA GLY A 255 -4.52 2.93 8.46
C GLY A 255 -3.61 4.17 8.43
N GLY A 256 -4.02 5.26 9.08
CA GLY A 256 -3.21 6.47 9.25
C GLY A 256 -1.92 6.22 10.02
N VAL A 257 -1.95 5.39 11.07
CA VAL A 257 -0.73 4.97 11.81
C VAL A 257 0.23 4.23 10.88
N PHE A 258 -0.25 3.30 10.06
CA PHE A 258 0.60 2.61 9.09
C PHE A 258 1.29 3.59 8.12
N ALA A 259 0.55 4.57 7.64
CA ALA A 259 1.10 5.59 6.73
C ALA A 259 2.11 6.51 7.42
N GLY A 260 1.82 6.96 8.64
CA GLY A 260 2.73 7.77 9.47
C GLY A 260 4.03 7.04 9.75
N ALA A 261 3.95 5.78 10.19
CA ALA A 261 5.09 4.92 10.46
C ALA A 261 5.94 4.68 9.20
N ALA A 262 5.31 4.37 8.06
CA ALA A 262 6.02 4.16 6.81
C ALA A 262 6.78 5.43 6.33
N ARG A 263 6.16 6.60 6.48
CA ARG A 263 6.79 7.88 6.15
C ARG A 263 7.93 8.23 7.13
N PHE A 264 7.73 7.99 8.42
CA PHE A 264 8.73 8.28 9.45
C PHE A 264 9.96 7.37 9.28
N ARG A 265 9.76 6.07 9.14
CA ARG A 265 10.85 5.11 8.88
C ARG A 265 11.71 5.50 7.68
N ALA A 266 11.08 5.96 6.61
CA ALA A 266 11.78 6.35 5.37
C ALA A 266 12.37 7.77 5.41
N GLY A 267 12.20 8.53 6.48
CA GLY A 267 12.63 9.94 6.55
C GLY A 267 11.84 10.86 5.59
N LEU A 268 10.62 10.49 5.24
CA LEU A 268 9.79 11.18 4.22
C LEU A 268 8.51 11.80 4.81
N VAL A 269 8.56 12.25 6.08
CA VAL A 269 7.43 12.92 6.73
C VAL A 269 7.20 14.27 6.07
N THR A 270 6.02 14.45 5.46
CA THR A 270 5.59 15.71 4.84
C THR A 270 4.70 16.51 5.81
N PRO A 271 4.50 17.83 5.60
CA PRO A 271 3.52 18.61 6.37
C PRO A 271 2.12 17.97 6.34
N HIS A 272 1.71 17.44 5.20
CA HIS A 272 0.43 16.71 5.09
C HIS A 272 0.40 15.44 5.96
N THR A 273 1.49 14.66 5.97
CA THR A 273 1.57 13.46 6.84
C THR A 273 1.38 13.82 8.31
N THR A 274 2.03 14.91 8.77
CA THR A 274 1.88 15.39 10.14
C THR A 274 0.45 15.84 10.44
N LEU A 275 -0.15 16.61 9.51
CA LEU A 275 -1.54 17.05 9.65
C LEU A 275 -2.51 15.85 9.72
N ALA A 276 -2.40 14.92 8.78
CA ALA A 276 -3.30 13.76 8.69
C ALA A 276 -3.15 12.82 9.88
N ALA A 277 -1.92 12.52 10.34
CA ALA A 277 -1.68 11.71 11.53
C ALA A 277 -2.29 12.36 12.78
N GLY A 278 -2.14 13.68 12.94
CA GLY A 278 -2.78 14.42 14.04
C GLY A 278 -4.31 14.37 13.99
N LEU A 279 -4.91 14.57 12.82
CA LEU A 279 -6.36 14.65 12.68
C LEU A 279 -7.07 13.30 12.70
N LEU A 280 -6.49 12.29 12.04
CA LEU A 280 -7.10 10.97 11.90
C LEU A 280 -6.74 10.04 13.06
N CYS A 281 -5.51 10.15 13.59
CA CYS A 281 -4.98 9.22 14.59
C CYS A 281 -4.74 9.86 15.98
N GLY A 282 -4.70 11.19 16.08
CA GLY A 282 -4.39 11.89 17.34
C GLY A 282 -2.92 11.79 17.78
N VAL A 283 -2.01 11.39 16.88
CA VAL A 283 -0.58 11.17 17.17
C VAL A 283 0.32 11.85 16.14
N THR A 284 1.59 12.07 16.49
CA THR A 284 2.61 12.48 15.52
C THR A 284 3.06 11.29 14.67
N PRO A 285 3.70 11.51 13.48
CA PRO A 285 4.27 10.42 12.69
C PRO A 285 5.32 9.58 13.46
N GLU A 286 6.09 10.19 14.35
CA GLU A 286 7.03 9.49 15.24
C GLU A 286 6.29 8.58 16.21
N GLN A 287 5.30 9.10 16.94
CA GLN A 287 4.45 8.30 17.81
C GLN A 287 3.70 7.19 17.06
N ALA A 288 3.29 7.44 15.81
CA ALA A 288 2.71 6.42 14.96
C ALA A 288 3.70 5.28 14.67
N SER A 289 4.98 5.61 14.44
CA SER A 289 6.04 4.62 14.24
C SER A 289 6.28 3.79 15.50
N ASP A 290 6.42 4.44 16.67
CA ASP A 290 6.64 3.77 17.94
C ASP A 290 5.46 2.84 18.29
N LEU A 291 4.23 3.31 18.08
CA LEU A 291 3.02 2.50 18.30
C LEU A 291 2.97 1.31 17.34
N ALA A 292 3.32 1.51 16.05
CA ALA A 292 3.34 0.44 15.07
C ALA A 292 4.40 -0.62 15.46
N ASP A 293 5.60 -0.21 15.80
CA ASP A 293 6.71 -1.13 16.13
C ASP A 293 6.45 -1.91 17.41
N THR A 294 5.97 -1.25 18.46
CA THR A 294 5.60 -1.91 19.73
C THR A 294 4.45 -2.90 19.50
N SER A 295 3.38 -2.46 18.81
CA SER A 295 2.23 -3.31 18.52
C SER A 295 2.60 -4.52 17.66
N ARG A 296 3.58 -4.36 16.76
CA ARG A 296 4.09 -5.44 15.93
C ARG A 296 4.83 -6.49 16.76
N ALA A 297 5.79 -6.06 17.58
CA ALA A 297 6.57 -6.97 18.44
C ALA A 297 5.66 -7.81 19.35
N GLU A 298 4.64 -7.17 19.94
CA GLU A 298 3.66 -7.87 20.76
C GLU A 298 2.77 -8.84 19.95
N ALA A 299 2.39 -8.49 18.70
CA ALA A 299 1.60 -9.34 17.84
C ALA A 299 2.39 -10.60 17.42
N GLU A 300 3.68 -10.44 17.12
CA GLU A 300 4.59 -11.54 16.81
C GLU A 300 4.76 -12.48 18.01
N ALA A 301 4.98 -11.94 19.20
CA ALA A 301 5.09 -12.72 20.43
C ALA A 301 3.80 -13.53 20.71
N THR A 302 2.63 -12.89 20.59
CA THR A 302 1.33 -13.57 20.79
C THR A 302 1.07 -14.65 19.75
N SER A 303 1.46 -14.44 18.50
CA SER A 303 1.30 -15.42 17.43
C SER A 303 2.21 -16.65 17.58
N ALA A 304 3.33 -16.48 18.26
CA ALA A 304 4.30 -17.54 18.53
C ALA A 304 3.91 -18.45 19.71
N GLU A 305 2.98 -18.02 20.57
CA GLU A 305 2.52 -18.80 21.71
C GLU A 305 1.68 -20.00 21.29
N PRO A 306 1.87 -21.21 21.90
CA PRO A 306 1.06 -22.40 21.61
C PRO A 306 -0.45 -22.19 21.88
N SER A 307 -0.80 -21.27 22.77
CA SER A 307 -2.17 -20.86 23.11
C SER A 307 -2.67 -19.68 22.29
N GLY A 308 -1.89 -19.19 21.32
CA GLY A 308 -2.25 -18.06 20.48
C GLY A 308 -3.53 -18.30 19.66
N PRO A 309 -4.24 -17.23 19.22
CA PRO A 309 -5.52 -17.38 18.54
C PRO A 309 -5.35 -18.10 17.20
N SER A 310 -5.83 -19.36 17.12
CA SER A 310 -5.73 -20.15 15.91
C SER A 310 -6.47 -19.48 14.75
N GLY A 311 -5.83 -19.37 13.59
CA GLY A 311 -6.45 -18.82 12.37
C GLY A 311 -6.46 -17.29 12.27
N VAL A 312 -5.82 -16.57 13.20
CA VAL A 312 -5.62 -15.11 13.13
C VAL A 312 -4.14 -14.83 12.86
N PRO A 313 -3.75 -14.24 11.72
CA PRO A 313 -2.36 -13.94 11.46
C PRO A 313 -1.83 -12.82 12.36
N ALA A 314 -0.52 -12.81 12.62
CA ALA A 314 0.14 -11.74 13.40
C ALA A 314 -0.13 -10.34 12.81
N TYR A 315 -0.30 -10.23 11.49
CA TYR A 315 -0.71 -8.98 10.82
C TYR A 315 -2.05 -8.42 11.34
N GLU A 316 -3.05 -9.28 11.54
CA GLU A 316 -4.34 -8.84 12.10
C GLU A 316 -4.21 -8.49 13.59
N LEU A 317 -3.41 -9.23 14.34
CA LEU A 317 -3.12 -8.90 15.74
C LEU A 317 -2.43 -7.53 15.84
N TRP A 318 -1.49 -7.25 14.95
CA TRP A 318 -0.83 -5.96 14.84
C TRP A 318 -1.84 -4.82 14.62
N ARG A 319 -2.73 -4.95 13.64
CA ARG A 319 -3.78 -3.97 13.36
C ARG A 319 -4.68 -3.70 14.57
N ARG A 320 -5.12 -4.77 15.25
CA ARG A 320 -5.98 -4.67 16.46
C ARG A 320 -5.27 -3.99 17.60
N ARG A 321 -3.99 -4.28 17.82
CA ARG A 321 -3.19 -3.66 18.89
C ARG A 321 -2.98 -2.16 18.64
N ILE A 322 -2.78 -1.75 17.40
CA ILE A 322 -2.73 -0.33 17.06
C ILE A 322 -4.05 0.36 17.44
N VAL A 323 -5.19 -0.22 17.08
CA VAL A 323 -6.51 0.34 17.45
C VAL A 323 -6.64 0.46 18.98
N SER A 324 -6.27 -0.59 19.73
CA SER A 324 -6.32 -0.57 21.19
C SER A 324 -5.36 0.46 21.79
N GLY A 325 -4.15 0.58 21.23
CA GLY A 325 -3.15 1.55 21.69
C GLY A 325 -3.60 3.00 21.48
N LEU A 326 -4.24 3.30 20.36
CA LEU A 326 -4.83 4.63 20.10
C LEU A 326 -5.93 4.97 21.12
N SER A 327 -6.81 4.01 21.41
CA SER A 327 -7.88 4.22 22.42
C SER A 327 -7.32 4.51 23.81
N ASN A 328 -6.21 3.87 24.18
CA ASN A 328 -5.53 4.13 25.46
C ASN A 328 -4.91 5.54 25.51
N LEU A 329 -4.39 6.05 24.40
CA LEU A 329 -3.84 7.41 24.31
C LEU A 329 -4.93 8.47 24.44
N GLU A 330 -6.13 8.24 23.87
CA GLU A 330 -7.28 9.16 24.00
C GLU A 330 -7.84 9.22 25.45
N THR A 331 -7.63 8.16 26.27
CA THR A 331 -8.16 8.06 27.64
C THR A 331 -7.11 8.37 28.71
N ALA A 332 -5.86 8.60 28.33
CA ALA A 332 -4.82 8.99 29.29
C ALA A 332 -5.10 10.43 29.80
N PRO A 333 -5.02 10.67 31.14
CA PRO A 333 -5.38 11.94 31.78
C PRO A 333 -4.43 13.08 31.42
#